data_7bdb35b833ae27e0068a2694e18fe8b6
#
_entry.id   7bdb35b833ae27e0068a2694e18fe8b6
#
_cell.length_a   1.000
_cell.length_b   1.000
_cell.length_c   1.000
_cell.angle_alpha   90.00
_cell.angle_beta   90.00
_cell.angle_gamma   90.00
#
_symmetry.space_group_name_H-M   'P 1'
#
loop_
_entity.id
_entity.type
_entity.pdbx_description
1 polymer ?
#
loop_
_entity_poly.entity_id
_entity_poly.type
_entity_poly.pdbx_seq_one_letter_code
_entity_poly.pdbx_strand_id
1 'polypeptide(L)'
;MRIIGGLWRRRRLLVPAGHDIRPTADRTRESLFSILENSGNYACWPLAAATVLDIFAGTGALGLEALSRGAKQAVFIDDNATSIATVNHNLETLEAAERAIVLLRDATQPGPSVASATLVFLDPPYRSELAEKALTALVKTGWLNPGALAMVETEEKELIIPPRKFTLVEKRNCGNAKLWFLRYF
;
A
#
# COMPACT_ATOMS: atom_id res chain seq x y z
N MET A 1 -13.06 0.55 10.73
CA MET A 1 -12.15 1.26 9.83
C MET A 1 -12.94 2.16 8.89
N ARG A 2 -12.38 3.25 8.38
CA ARG A 2 -13.05 4.19 7.45
C ARG A 2 -12.04 4.86 6.53
N ILE A 3 -12.50 5.33 5.38
CA ILE A 3 -11.73 6.23 4.50
C ILE A 3 -11.54 7.59 5.19
N ILE A 4 -10.33 8.14 5.12
CA ILE A 4 -9.94 9.36 5.85
C ILE A 4 -10.09 10.60 4.97
N GLY A 5 -9.72 10.50 3.69
CA GLY A 5 -9.72 11.63 2.76
C GLY A 5 -10.32 11.31 1.39
N GLY A 6 -10.41 12.33 0.54
CA GLY A 6 -10.84 12.19 -0.85
C GLY A 6 -12.35 12.00 -1.02
N LEU A 7 -12.71 11.41 -2.17
CA LEU A 7 -14.09 11.25 -2.66
C LEU A 7 -14.99 10.49 -1.67
N TRP A 8 -14.45 9.45 -1.04
CA TRP A 8 -15.21 8.57 -0.14
C TRP A 8 -14.95 8.85 1.34
N ARG A 9 -14.52 10.05 1.68
CA ARG A 9 -14.23 10.44 3.06
C ARG A 9 -15.36 10.04 4.02
N ARG A 10 -15.00 9.42 5.16
CA ARG A 10 -15.89 8.88 6.21
C ARG A 10 -16.70 7.63 5.83
N ARG A 11 -16.62 7.13 4.59
CA ARG A 11 -17.23 5.84 4.24
C ARG A 11 -16.57 4.73 5.06
N ARG A 12 -17.41 3.84 5.60
CA ARG A 12 -16.93 2.69 6.40
C ARG A 12 -16.42 1.61 5.47
N LEU A 13 -15.35 0.95 5.89
CA LEU A 13 -14.82 -0.25 5.27
C LEU A 13 -15.18 -1.46 6.12
N LEU A 14 -15.56 -2.55 5.45
CA LEU A 14 -15.67 -3.85 6.07
C LEU A 14 -14.30 -4.27 6.61
N VAL A 15 -14.31 -4.85 7.81
CA VAL A 15 -13.13 -5.46 8.42
C VAL A 15 -13.57 -6.86 8.89
N PRO A 16 -12.84 -7.92 8.55
CA PRO A 16 -13.16 -9.26 9.01
C PRO A 16 -13.20 -9.36 10.54
N ALA A 17 -14.08 -10.20 11.07
CA ALA A 17 -14.13 -10.47 12.50
C ALA A 17 -12.78 -11.00 13.01
N GLY A 18 -12.31 -10.49 14.16
CA GLY A 18 -11.02 -10.87 14.73
C GLY A 18 -9.83 -10.03 14.28
N HIS A 19 -10.01 -9.11 13.33
CA HIS A 19 -8.99 -8.10 13.02
C HIS A 19 -9.25 -6.88 13.89
N ASP A 20 -8.41 -6.67 14.90
CA ASP A 20 -8.46 -5.49 15.74
C ASP A 20 -8.22 -4.22 14.92
N ILE A 21 -9.26 -3.39 14.82
CA ILE A 21 -9.12 -2.03 14.29
C ILE A 21 -8.35 -1.21 15.33
N ARG A 22 -7.05 -1.13 15.19
CA ARG A 22 -6.24 -0.27 16.06
C ARG A 22 -6.50 1.20 15.69
N PRO A 23 -6.89 2.07 16.62
CA PRO A 23 -6.98 3.53 16.36
C PRO A 23 -5.68 4.12 15.83
N THR A 24 -4.56 3.49 16.13
CA THR A 24 -3.23 3.80 15.57
C THR A 24 -3.18 3.62 14.06
N ALA A 25 -3.81 2.59 13.49
CA ALA A 25 -3.79 2.33 12.05
C ALA A 25 -4.44 3.48 11.24
N ASP A 26 -5.54 4.07 11.72
CA ASP A 26 -6.17 5.23 11.07
C ASP A 26 -5.24 6.47 11.12
N ARG A 27 -4.54 6.70 12.25
CA ARG A 27 -3.58 7.81 12.39
C ARG A 27 -2.33 7.62 11.53
N THR A 28 -1.79 6.40 11.48
CA THR A 28 -0.64 6.08 10.62
C THR A 28 -0.99 6.33 9.17
N ARG A 29 -2.17 5.86 8.72
CA ARG A 29 -2.65 6.08 7.36
C ARG A 29 -2.86 7.57 7.05
N GLU A 30 -3.45 8.33 7.97
CA GLU A 30 -3.60 9.78 7.83
C GLU A 30 -2.24 10.48 7.69
N SER A 31 -1.27 10.13 8.54
CA SER A 31 0.09 10.65 8.48
C SER A 31 0.77 10.31 7.17
N LEU A 32 0.67 9.06 6.72
CA LEU A 32 1.22 8.60 5.45
C LEU A 32 0.71 9.45 4.27
N PHE A 33 -0.60 9.56 4.13
CA PHE A 33 -1.16 10.31 3.01
C PHE A 33 -0.91 11.82 3.12
N SER A 34 -0.84 12.37 4.34
CA SER A 34 -0.40 13.76 4.54
C SER A 34 1.04 13.97 4.09
N ILE A 35 1.94 13.02 4.35
CA ILE A 35 3.33 13.06 3.87
C ILE A 35 3.36 13.00 2.33
N LEU A 36 2.64 12.08 1.72
CA LEU A 36 2.60 11.92 0.26
C LEU A 36 2.07 13.17 -0.47
N GLU A 37 1.10 13.85 0.11
CA GLU A 37 0.46 15.03 -0.49
C GLU A 37 1.23 16.34 -0.25
N ASN A 38 1.90 16.47 0.90
CA ASN A 38 2.45 17.76 1.35
C ASN A 38 3.98 17.80 1.42
N SER A 39 4.67 16.67 1.31
CA SER A 39 6.13 16.66 1.34
C SER A 39 6.71 17.12 0.00
N GLY A 40 7.57 18.13 0.01
CA GLY A 40 8.31 18.58 -1.18
C GLY A 40 9.13 17.47 -1.85
N ASN A 41 9.50 16.42 -1.11
CA ASN A 41 10.21 15.25 -1.63
C ASN A 41 9.36 14.40 -2.58
N TYR A 42 8.03 14.55 -2.54
CA TYR A 42 7.06 13.78 -3.31
C TYR A 42 6.17 14.63 -4.22
N ALA A 43 6.39 15.95 -4.27
CA ALA A 43 5.57 16.90 -5.05
C ALA A 43 5.56 16.60 -6.58
N CYS A 44 6.54 15.83 -7.07
CA CYS A 44 6.57 15.37 -8.48
C CYS A 44 5.71 14.10 -8.71
N TRP A 45 4.96 13.65 -7.70
CA TRP A 45 4.15 12.44 -7.74
C TRP A 45 2.70 12.78 -7.46
N PRO A 46 1.95 13.27 -8.46
CA PRO A 46 0.54 13.49 -8.23
C PRO A 46 -0.13 12.14 -7.97
N LEU A 47 -0.70 11.99 -6.79
CA LEU A 47 -1.48 10.79 -6.43
C LEU A 47 -2.57 10.52 -7.49
N ALA A 48 -3.12 11.56 -8.09
CA ALA A 48 -4.13 11.52 -9.14
C ALA A 48 -3.70 10.77 -10.42
N ALA A 49 -2.41 10.63 -10.70
CA ALA A 49 -1.92 9.87 -11.85
C ALA A 49 -1.39 8.48 -11.46
N ALA A 50 -1.37 8.15 -10.16
CA ALA A 50 -0.71 6.96 -9.66
C ALA A 50 -1.43 5.68 -10.08
N THR A 51 -0.65 4.70 -10.52
CA THR A 51 -0.99 3.28 -10.48
C THR A 51 -0.45 2.74 -9.17
N VAL A 52 -1.37 2.38 -8.28
CA VAL A 52 -1.06 1.93 -6.92
C VAL A 52 -0.97 0.42 -6.87
N LEU A 53 -0.01 -0.12 -6.14
CA LEU A 53 0.09 -1.52 -5.79
C LEU A 53 0.03 -1.64 -4.26
N ASP A 54 -1.01 -2.26 -3.75
CA ASP A 54 -1.25 -2.52 -2.33
C ASP A 54 -0.97 -3.99 -2.05
N ILE A 55 0.17 -4.25 -1.42
CA ILE A 55 0.68 -5.61 -1.17
C ILE A 55 0.56 -5.93 0.32
N PHE A 56 0.14 -7.13 0.63
CA PHE A 56 -0.38 -7.51 1.94
C PHE A 56 -1.64 -6.68 2.24
N ALA A 57 -2.53 -6.62 1.24
CA ALA A 57 -3.60 -5.63 1.17
C ALA A 57 -4.60 -5.72 2.36
N GLY A 58 -4.77 -6.89 2.97
CA GLY A 58 -5.69 -7.08 4.08
C GLY A 58 -7.11 -6.63 3.75
N THR A 59 -7.54 -5.51 4.33
CA THR A 59 -8.84 -4.90 4.02
C THR A 59 -8.85 -4.01 2.77
N GLY A 60 -7.68 -3.79 2.17
CA GLY A 60 -7.48 -2.86 1.07
C GLY A 60 -7.43 -1.40 1.48
N ALA A 61 -7.24 -1.10 2.76
CA ALA A 61 -7.40 0.25 3.28
C ALA A 61 -6.45 1.27 2.66
N LEU A 62 -5.20 0.90 2.33
CA LEU A 62 -4.21 1.79 1.73
C LEU A 62 -4.55 2.07 0.26
N GLY A 63 -4.79 1.03 -0.52
CA GLY A 63 -5.17 1.18 -1.93
C GLY A 63 -6.50 1.90 -2.12
N LEU A 64 -7.51 1.61 -1.28
CA LEU A 64 -8.81 2.28 -1.29
C LEU A 64 -8.70 3.76 -0.89
N GLU A 65 -7.88 4.09 0.09
CA GLU A 65 -7.58 5.49 0.45
C GLU A 65 -6.94 6.23 -0.71
N ALA A 66 -5.96 5.60 -1.39
CA ALA A 66 -5.33 6.17 -2.57
C ALA A 66 -6.32 6.41 -3.71
N LEU A 67 -7.20 5.44 -4.01
CA LEU A 67 -8.28 5.61 -4.99
C LEU A 67 -9.24 6.74 -4.60
N SER A 68 -9.58 6.86 -3.32
CA SER A 68 -10.42 7.95 -2.79
C SER A 68 -9.79 9.32 -3.01
N ARG A 69 -8.47 9.42 -2.93
CA ARG A 69 -7.68 10.65 -3.13
C ARG A 69 -7.31 10.88 -4.60
N GLY A 70 -7.86 10.08 -5.51
CA GLY A 70 -7.76 10.31 -6.95
C GLY A 70 -6.73 9.46 -7.68
N ALA A 71 -6.12 8.45 -7.07
CA ALA A 71 -5.26 7.50 -7.80
C ALA A 71 -6.01 6.92 -9.00
N LYS A 72 -5.32 6.75 -10.11
CA LYS A 72 -5.92 6.30 -11.38
C LYS A 72 -6.48 4.89 -11.24
N GLN A 73 -5.70 3.98 -10.69
CA GLN A 73 -6.07 2.59 -10.48
C GLN A 73 -5.28 1.99 -9.31
N ALA A 74 -5.79 0.90 -8.74
CA ALA A 74 -5.08 0.14 -7.72
C ALA A 74 -5.09 -1.36 -8.04
N VAL A 75 -3.97 -2.02 -7.74
CA VAL A 75 -3.86 -3.48 -7.73
C VAL A 75 -3.67 -3.92 -6.29
N PHE A 76 -4.48 -4.87 -5.85
CA PHE A 76 -4.44 -5.43 -4.51
C PHE A 76 -3.92 -6.85 -4.57
N ILE A 77 -2.93 -7.18 -3.75
CA ILE A 77 -2.35 -8.52 -3.64
C ILE A 77 -2.38 -8.95 -2.18
N ASP A 78 -2.94 -10.12 -1.94
CA ASP A 78 -2.93 -10.78 -0.63
C ASP A 78 -3.03 -12.30 -0.84
N ASP A 79 -2.42 -13.11 0.01
CA ASP A 79 -2.47 -14.57 -0.06
C ASP A 79 -3.66 -15.18 0.71
N ASN A 80 -4.38 -14.35 1.46
CA ASN A 80 -5.54 -14.74 2.25
C ASN A 80 -6.84 -14.50 1.49
N ALA A 81 -7.58 -15.56 1.22
CA ALA A 81 -8.85 -15.48 0.50
C ALA A 81 -9.90 -14.60 1.22
N THR A 82 -9.87 -14.53 2.56
CA THR A 82 -10.77 -13.66 3.34
C THR A 82 -10.41 -12.19 3.14
N SER A 83 -9.12 -11.85 3.08
CA SER A 83 -8.65 -10.50 2.72
C SER A 83 -9.15 -10.11 1.34
N ILE A 84 -8.96 -10.97 0.35
CA ILE A 84 -9.41 -10.75 -1.04
C ILE A 84 -10.93 -10.54 -1.12
N ALA A 85 -11.71 -11.39 -0.44
CA ALA A 85 -13.17 -11.21 -0.37
C ALA A 85 -13.56 -9.86 0.27
N THR A 86 -12.81 -9.45 1.30
CA THR A 86 -13.03 -8.16 1.98
C THR A 86 -12.72 -6.98 1.07
N VAL A 87 -11.60 -7.03 0.33
CA VAL A 87 -11.22 -6.00 -0.65
C VAL A 87 -12.32 -5.87 -1.72
N ASN A 88 -12.78 -6.99 -2.29
CA ASN A 88 -13.84 -6.98 -3.29
C ASN A 88 -15.15 -6.37 -2.75
N HIS A 89 -15.59 -6.75 -1.56
CA HIS A 89 -16.76 -6.16 -0.93
C HIS A 89 -16.62 -4.64 -0.71
N ASN A 90 -15.44 -4.20 -0.24
CA ASN A 90 -15.17 -2.78 -0.05
C ASN A 90 -15.18 -2.01 -1.38
N LEU A 91 -14.61 -2.59 -2.44
CA LEU A 91 -14.63 -2.01 -3.79
C LEU A 91 -16.06 -1.87 -4.34
N GLU A 92 -16.89 -2.89 -4.18
CA GLU A 92 -18.31 -2.84 -4.57
C GLU A 92 -19.05 -1.75 -3.80
N THR A 93 -18.88 -1.70 -2.46
CA THR A 93 -19.53 -0.69 -1.59
C THR A 93 -19.14 0.73 -1.96
N LEU A 94 -17.92 0.93 -2.47
CA LEU A 94 -17.40 2.23 -2.89
C LEU A 94 -17.61 2.52 -4.39
N GLU A 95 -18.22 1.58 -5.13
CA GLU A 95 -18.39 1.66 -6.59
C GLU A 95 -17.07 1.89 -7.33
N ALA A 96 -16.01 1.18 -6.88
CA ALA A 96 -14.64 1.38 -7.33
C ALA A 96 -14.06 0.19 -8.15
N ALA A 97 -14.84 -0.85 -8.39
CA ALA A 97 -14.37 -2.10 -8.99
C ALA A 97 -13.69 -1.89 -10.36
N GLU A 98 -14.18 -0.96 -11.19
CA GLU A 98 -13.59 -0.67 -12.50
C GLU A 98 -12.19 -0.07 -12.45
N ARG A 99 -11.78 0.46 -11.29
CA ARG A 99 -10.44 1.04 -11.08
C ARG A 99 -9.52 0.12 -10.28
N ALA A 100 -9.89 -1.15 -10.14
CA ALA A 100 -9.17 -2.08 -9.28
C ALA A 100 -8.93 -3.42 -9.95
N ILE A 101 -7.78 -4.02 -9.64
CA ILE A 101 -7.47 -5.43 -9.93
C ILE A 101 -7.17 -6.09 -8.59
N VAL A 102 -7.79 -7.23 -8.31
CA VAL A 102 -7.63 -7.95 -7.04
C VAL A 102 -7.08 -9.33 -7.32
N LEU A 103 -5.96 -9.68 -6.70
CA LEU A 103 -5.22 -10.90 -6.97
C LEU A 103 -4.96 -11.69 -5.67
N LEU A 104 -5.44 -12.92 -5.64
CA LEU A 104 -5.07 -13.89 -4.59
C LEU A 104 -3.70 -14.48 -4.93
N ARG A 105 -2.63 -13.88 -4.40
CA ARG A 105 -1.24 -14.28 -4.67
C ARG A 105 -0.36 -14.03 -3.45
N ASP A 106 0.69 -14.83 -3.31
CA ASP A 106 1.78 -14.58 -2.38
C ASP A 106 2.57 -13.32 -2.84
N ALA A 107 2.70 -12.34 -1.96
CA ALA A 107 3.43 -11.10 -2.20
C ALA A 107 4.91 -11.33 -2.55
N THR A 108 5.50 -12.43 -2.08
CA THR A 108 6.89 -12.83 -2.40
C THR A 108 7.01 -13.56 -3.73
N GLN A 109 5.88 -13.96 -4.32
CA GLN A 109 5.76 -14.64 -5.61
C GLN A 109 4.59 -14.06 -6.43
N PRO A 110 4.57 -12.75 -6.70
CA PRO A 110 3.41 -12.06 -7.30
C PRO A 110 3.13 -12.49 -8.74
N GLY A 111 4.04 -13.25 -9.37
CA GLY A 111 3.95 -13.62 -10.77
C GLY A 111 4.19 -12.43 -11.71
N PRO A 112 3.93 -12.60 -13.02
CA PRO A 112 4.11 -11.52 -13.99
C PRO A 112 3.20 -10.33 -13.67
N SER A 113 3.72 -9.13 -13.90
CA SER A 113 2.98 -7.91 -13.61
C SER A 113 1.77 -7.75 -14.54
N VAL A 114 0.68 -7.24 -13.98
CA VAL A 114 -0.54 -6.86 -14.72
C VAL A 114 -0.66 -5.35 -14.87
N ALA A 115 0.19 -4.59 -14.19
CA ALA A 115 0.26 -3.14 -14.24
C ALA A 115 1.65 -2.65 -13.83
N SER A 116 2.06 -1.49 -14.31
CA SER A 116 3.33 -0.86 -13.93
C SER A 116 3.07 0.18 -12.84
N ALA A 117 3.39 -0.18 -11.60
CA ALA A 117 3.10 0.63 -10.44
C ALA A 117 4.05 1.83 -10.31
N THR A 118 3.48 2.97 -9.95
CA THR A 118 4.24 4.17 -9.59
C THR A 118 4.28 4.40 -8.09
N LEU A 119 3.33 3.85 -7.35
CA LEU A 119 3.25 3.89 -5.89
C LEU A 119 2.96 2.49 -5.36
N VAL A 120 3.75 2.04 -4.39
CA VAL A 120 3.59 0.73 -3.77
C VAL A 120 3.44 0.88 -2.26
N PHE A 121 2.45 0.23 -1.69
CA PHE A 121 2.29 0.07 -0.25
C PHE A 121 2.61 -1.37 0.14
N LEU A 122 3.41 -1.52 1.19
CA LEU A 122 3.75 -2.80 1.81
C LEU A 122 3.51 -2.68 3.32
N ASP A 123 2.54 -3.40 3.82
CA ASP A 123 2.24 -3.53 5.26
C ASP A 123 2.28 -5.02 5.66
N PRO A 124 3.47 -5.66 5.61
CA PRO A 124 3.63 -7.07 5.90
C PRO A 124 3.45 -7.35 7.40
N PRO A 125 3.17 -8.58 7.81
CA PRO A 125 3.30 -8.99 9.19
C PRO A 125 4.68 -8.65 9.74
N TYR A 126 4.74 -8.07 10.95
CA TYR A 126 5.98 -7.61 11.55
C TYR A 126 7.02 -8.74 11.73
N ARG A 127 8.31 -8.39 11.68
CA ARG A 127 9.46 -9.29 11.88
C ARG A 127 9.52 -10.51 10.95
N SER A 128 9.05 -10.34 9.72
CA SER A 128 8.86 -11.48 8.81
C SER A 128 9.84 -11.51 7.63
N GLU A 129 10.72 -10.51 7.45
CA GLU A 129 11.57 -10.31 6.25
C GLU A 129 10.77 -10.35 4.93
N LEU A 130 9.44 -10.28 5.00
CA LEU A 130 8.57 -10.37 3.82
C LEU A 130 8.66 -9.11 2.98
N ALA A 131 8.94 -7.95 3.59
CA ALA A 131 9.09 -6.70 2.86
C ALA A 131 10.21 -6.76 1.82
N GLU A 132 11.42 -7.19 2.23
CA GLU A 132 12.58 -7.30 1.34
C GLU A 132 12.38 -8.36 0.26
N LYS A 133 11.75 -9.50 0.62
CA LYS A 133 11.41 -10.56 -0.33
C LYS A 133 10.42 -10.07 -1.38
N ALA A 134 9.36 -9.38 -0.94
CA ALA A 134 8.36 -8.80 -1.82
C ALA A 134 8.96 -7.74 -2.75
N LEU A 135 9.72 -6.77 -2.21
CA LEU A 135 10.41 -5.76 -3.02
C LEU A 135 11.31 -6.39 -4.07
N THR A 136 12.05 -7.45 -3.70
CA THR A 136 12.92 -8.19 -4.63
C THR A 136 12.11 -8.87 -5.73
N ALA A 137 10.99 -9.49 -5.37
CA ALA A 137 10.11 -10.17 -6.32
C ALA A 137 9.47 -9.18 -7.31
N LEU A 138 9.02 -8.02 -6.83
CA LEU A 138 8.45 -6.96 -7.67
C LEU A 138 9.43 -6.45 -8.71
N VAL A 139 10.71 -6.27 -8.34
CA VAL A 139 11.77 -5.90 -9.28
C VAL A 139 11.95 -6.98 -10.36
N LYS A 140 12.05 -8.25 -9.93
CA LYS A 140 12.29 -9.39 -10.84
C LYS A 140 11.16 -9.61 -11.84
N THR A 141 9.93 -9.32 -11.44
CA THR A 141 8.72 -9.63 -12.23
C THR A 141 8.12 -8.41 -12.94
N GLY A 142 8.81 -7.25 -12.89
CA GLY A 142 8.48 -6.09 -13.71
C GLY A 142 7.26 -5.28 -13.25
N TRP A 143 6.95 -5.29 -11.96
CA TRP A 143 5.81 -4.56 -11.40
C TRP A 143 6.02 -3.06 -11.26
N LEU A 144 7.26 -2.58 -11.29
CA LEU A 144 7.61 -1.22 -10.92
C LEU A 144 7.99 -0.37 -12.13
N ASN A 145 7.44 0.82 -12.20
CA ASN A 145 7.93 1.86 -13.08
C ASN A 145 9.27 2.42 -12.57
N PRO A 146 10.24 2.74 -13.43
CA PRO A 146 11.40 3.51 -13.02
C PRO A 146 10.98 4.78 -12.26
N GLY A 147 11.61 5.01 -11.13
CA GLY A 147 11.24 6.08 -10.22
C GLY A 147 10.08 5.74 -9.25
N ALA A 148 9.44 4.58 -9.28
CA ALA A 148 8.36 4.20 -8.36
C ALA A 148 8.73 4.45 -6.90
N LEU A 149 7.77 4.94 -6.14
CA LEU A 149 7.90 5.10 -4.69
C LEU A 149 7.28 3.89 -3.99
N ALA A 150 8.05 3.20 -3.18
CA ALA A 150 7.55 2.15 -2.30
C ALA A 150 7.54 2.66 -0.85
N MET A 151 6.40 2.54 -0.19
CA MET A 151 6.26 2.75 1.23
C MET A 151 6.15 1.41 1.94
N VAL A 152 7.02 1.19 2.93
CA VAL A 152 7.02 -0.02 3.76
C VAL A 152 6.70 0.38 5.20
N GLU A 153 5.69 -0.25 5.78
CA GLU A 153 5.40 -0.14 7.20
C GLU A 153 6.11 -1.27 7.97
N THR A 154 6.74 -0.93 9.09
CA THR A 154 7.40 -1.87 10.00
C THR A 154 7.12 -1.50 11.44
N GLU A 155 7.45 -2.39 12.38
CA GLU A 155 7.57 -1.99 13.79
C GLU A 155 8.64 -0.88 13.95
N GLU A 156 8.50 -0.03 14.96
CA GLU A 156 9.41 1.11 15.19
C GLU A 156 10.88 0.69 15.24
N LYS A 157 11.19 -0.44 15.89
CA LYS A 157 12.56 -0.93 16.06
C LYS A 157 13.04 -1.84 14.94
N GLU A 158 12.16 -2.24 14.05
CA GLU A 158 12.49 -3.11 12.92
C GLU A 158 13.30 -2.34 11.89
N LEU A 159 14.30 -3.01 11.34
CA LEU A 159 15.13 -2.49 10.27
C LEU A 159 14.92 -3.34 9.04
N ILE A 160 14.79 -2.70 7.90
CA ILE A 160 14.78 -3.37 6.60
C ILE A 160 16.06 -3.01 5.83
N ILE A 161 16.52 -3.96 5.03
CA ILE A 161 17.64 -3.78 4.10
C ILE A 161 17.04 -3.74 2.69
N PRO A 162 16.80 -2.54 2.13
CA PRO A 162 16.22 -2.43 0.80
C PRO A 162 17.08 -3.13 -0.26
N PRO A 163 16.48 -3.82 -1.24
CA PRO A 163 17.22 -4.37 -2.37
C PRO A 163 18.01 -3.29 -3.11
N ARG A 164 19.12 -3.68 -3.78
CA ARG A 164 20.06 -2.74 -4.46
C ARG A 164 19.40 -1.76 -5.43
N LYS A 165 18.24 -2.11 -5.98
CA LYS A 165 17.46 -1.27 -6.92
C LYS A 165 16.63 -0.17 -6.22
N PHE A 166 16.74 -0.04 -4.90
CA PHE A 166 16.03 0.97 -4.14
C PHE A 166 16.99 1.89 -3.40
N THR A 167 16.67 3.18 -3.40
CA THR A 167 17.33 4.19 -2.55
C THR A 167 16.37 4.61 -1.46
N LEU A 168 16.84 4.65 -0.22
CA LEU A 168 16.09 5.22 0.88
C LEU A 168 15.96 6.73 0.70
N VAL A 169 14.73 7.23 0.61
CA VAL A 169 14.43 8.66 0.54
C VAL A 169 14.24 9.24 1.93
N GLU A 170 13.44 8.57 2.76
CA GLU A 170 13.06 9.08 4.07
C GLU A 170 12.59 7.95 4.99
N LYS A 171 12.67 8.20 6.31
CA LYS A 171 12.05 7.38 7.37
C LYS A 171 11.23 8.27 8.28
N ARG A 172 10.03 7.83 8.67
CA ARG A 172 9.17 8.53 9.63
C ARG A 172 8.64 7.58 10.68
N ASN A 173 8.73 7.98 11.94
CA ASN A 173 8.05 7.26 13.02
C ASN A 173 6.60 7.77 13.12
N CYS A 174 5.65 6.85 13.15
CA CYS A 174 4.22 7.12 13.27
C CYS A 174 3.63 6.26 14.39
N GLY A 175 3.68 6.75 15.62
CA GLY A 175 3.32 5.97 16.80
C GLY A 175 4.28 4.80 16.99
N ASN A 176 3.78 3.57 17.02
CA ASN A 176 4.58 2.35 17.15
C ASN A 176 5.03 1.77 15.80
N ALA A 177 4.69 2.44 14.70
CA ALA A 177 5.09 2.06 13.35
C ALA A 177 6.20 2.97 12.83
N LYS A 178 6.98 2.45 11.89
CA LYS A 178 7.97 3.19 11.11
C LYS A 178 7.64 3.05 9.64
N LEU A 179 7.54 4.18 8.97
CA LEU A 179 7.33 4.26 7.53
C LEU A 179 8.68 4.49 6.83
N TRP A 180 8.98 3.63 5.86
CA TRP A 180 10.18 3.73 5.03
C TRP A 180 9.73 4.12 3.63
N PHE A 181 10.28 5.19 3.11
CA PHE A 181 10.04 5.64 1.74
C PHE A 181 11.24 5.32 0.88
N LEU A 182 11.04 4.45 -0.09
CA LEU A 182 12.09 3.90 -0.95
C LEU A 182 11.79 4.25 -2.41
N ARG A 183 12.78 4.74 -3.15
CA ARG A 183 12.66 5.03 -4.57
C ARG A 183 13.33 3.93 -5.39
N TYR A 184 12.59 3.37 -6.34
CA TYR A 184 13.09 2.42 -7.32
C TYR A 184 13.76 3.13 -8.49
N PHE A 185 14.91 2.62 -8.99
CA PHE A 185 15.68 3.18 -10.12
C PHE A 185 16.17 2.09 -11.08
#